data_94965c7d1fd5a5e273071c02f63eed6f
#
_entry.id   94965c7d1fd5a5e273071c02f63eed6f
#
_cell.length_a   1.000
_cell.length_b   1.000
_cell.length_c   1.000
_cell.angle_alpha   90.00
_cell.angle_beta   90.00
_cell.angle_gamma   90.00
#
_symmetry.space_group_name_H-M   'P 1'
#
loop_
_entity.id
_entity.type
_entity.pdbx_description
1 polymer ?
#
loop_
_entity_poly.entity_id
_entity_poly.type
_entity_poly.pdbx_seq_one_letter_code
_entity_poly.pdbx_strand_id
1 'polypeptide(L)'
;PLVAPGDTVIFKKRWYGKSTTFTIDEEELKFKPKPGQNARSKDHLGETEFNIEMHNKYLNHLDINNLRGLEIEMIYNWKVGESLIVDRTHIHCASSRIKNKKLGLTTFTKK
;
A
#
# COMPACT_ATOMS: atom_id res chain seq x y z
N PRO A 1 13.60 -6.61 -3.77
CA PRO A 1 14.02 -6.89 -2.42
C PRO A 1 15.31 -7.69 -2.36
N LEU A 2 16.06 -7.49 -1.29
CA LEU A 2 17.29 -8.22 -1.03
C LEU A 2 17.04 -9.53 -0.28
N VAL A 3 15.94 -9.59 0.44
CA VAL A 3 15.44 -10.79 1.12
C VAL A 3 13.95 -10.90 0.83
N ALA A 4 13.54 -12.05 0.32
CA ALA A 4 12.15 -12.42 0.09
C ALA A 4 11.79 -13.54 1.09
N PRO A 5 10.53 -13.86 1.35
CA PRO A 5 9.36 -13.53 0.57
C PRO A 5 8.51 -12.41 1.16
N GLY A 6 7.51 -12.10 0.40
CA GLY A 6 6.46 -11.16 0.73
C GLY A 6 5.78 -10.71 -0.56
N ASP A 7 4.61 -10.13 -0.44
CA ASP A 7 3.87 -9.63 -1.58
C ASP A 7 3.66 -8.14 -1.47
N THR A 8 3.63 -7.45 -2.61
CA THR A 8 3.14 -6.07 -2.70
C THR A 8 1.81 -6.09 -3.42
N VAL A 9 0.82 -5.49 -2.79
CA VAL A 9 -0.53 -5.37 -3.35
C VAL A 9 -0.64 -4.02 -4.04
N ILE A 10 -1.02 -4.03 -5.31
CA ILE A 10 -1.19 -2.83 -6.13
C ILE A 10 -2.65 -2.70 -6.47
N PHE A 11 -3.23 -1.54 -6.17
CA PHE A 11 -4.64 -1.26 -6.39
C PHE A 11 -4.87 -0.58 -7.74
N LYS A 12 -6.05 -0.75 -8.30
CA LYS A 12 -6.45 -0.09 -9.56
C LYS A 12 -6.59 1.41 -9.41
N LYS A 13 -7.00 1.87 -8.23
CA LYS A 13 -7.22 3.28 -7.97
C LYS A 13 -5.90 4.06 -8.04
N ARG A 14 -5.94 5.20 -8.71
CA ARG A 14 -4.81 6.12 -8.84
C ARG A 14 -4.97 7.29 -7.89
N TRP A 15 -3.84 7.82 -7.43
CA TRP A 15 -3.80 9.01 -6.60
C TRP A 15 -2.89 10.05 -7.27
N TYR A 16 -3.45 11.21 -7.55
CA TYR A 16 -2.75 12.28 -8.27
C TYR A 16 -2.39 13.47 -7.36
N GLY A 17 -2.72 13.38 -6.09
CA GLY A 17 -2.38 14.40 -5.11
C GLY A 17 -0.92 14.35 -4.66
N LYS A 18 -0.61 15.09 -3.61
CA LYS A 18 0.70 15.03 -2.98
C LYS A 18 0.89 13.67 -2.34
N SER A 19 2.15 13.28 -2.19
CA SER A 19 2.51 12.03 -1.51
C SER A 19 1.82 11.94 -0.14
N THR A 20 1.15 10.84 0.12
CA THR A 20 0.40 10.64 1.35
C THR A 20 0.35 9.16 1.74
N THR A 21 0.10 8.91 3.01
CA THR A 21 -0.22 7.57 3.52
C THR A 21 -1.69 7.56 3.87
N PHE A 22 -2.41 6.56 3.39
CA PHE A 22 -3.84 6.46 3.62
C PHE A 22 -4.14 5.66 4.88
N THR A 23 -5.04 6.18 5.71
CA THR A 23 -5.46 5.54 6.94
C THR A 23 -6.85 6.01 7.33
N ILE A 24 -7.57 5.18 8.10
CA ILE A 24 -8.79 5.58 8.80
C ILE A 24 -8.55 5.75 10.30
N ASP A 25 -7.32 5.53 10.76
CA ASP A 25 -6.95 5.70 12.16
C ASP A 25 -7.00 7.20 12.52
N GLU A 26 -7.91 7.57 13.42
CA GLU A 26 -8.13 8.97 13.81
C GLU A 26 -6.87 9.59 14.43
N GLU A 27 -6.08 8.83 15.16
CA GLU A 27 -4.83 9.35 15.74
C GLU A 27 -3.79 9.61 14.66
N GLU A 28 -3.68 8.71 13.67
CA GLU A 28 -2.79 8.91 12.53
C GLU A 28 -3.22 10.09 11.66
N LEU A 29 -4.52 10.33 11.53
CA LEU A 29 -5.04 11.46 10.76
C LEU A 29 -4.67 12.81 11.36
N LYS A 30 -4.38 12.87 12.67
CA LYS A 30 -3.92 14.08 13.36
C LYS A 30 -2.43 14.36 13.15
N PHE A 31 -1.72 13.43 12.53
CA PHE A 31 -0.28 13.55 12.31
C PHE A 31 0.04 14.76 11.42
N LYS A 32 0.99 15.58 11.87
CA LYS A 32 1.49 16.72 11.11
C LYS A 32 2.86 16.37 10.54
N PRO A 33 2.96 16.17 9.22
CA PRO A 33 4.22 15.75 8.61
C PRO A 33 5.27 16.86 8.68
N LYS A 34 6.50 16.44 8.94
CA LYS A 34 7.69 17.30 8.77
C LYS A 34 8.16 17.20 7.32
N PRO A 35 9.06 18.11 6.87
CA PRO A 35 9.64 17.99 5.53
C PRO A 35 10.20 16.58 5.28
N GLY A 36 9.85 15.99 4.13
CA GLY A 36 10.26 14.63 3.76
C GLY A 36 9.36 13.51 4.27
N GLN A 37 8.37 13.80 5.09
CA GLN A 37 7.38 12.83 5.56
C GLN A 37 6.08 12.92 4.78
N ASN A 38 5.39 11.78 4.64
CA ASN A 38 4.10 11.75 3.98
C ASN A 38 2.99 12.22 4.92
N ALA A 39 2.08 13.03 4.41
CA ALA A 39 0.86 13.37 5.11
C ALA A 39 -0.01 12.11 5.31
N ARG A 40 -0.97 12.18 6.21
CA ARG A 40 -1.99 11.15 6.41
C ARG A 40 -3.32 11.63 5.85
N SER A 41 -4.05 10.75 5.18
CA SER A 41 -5.34 11.09 4.56
C SER A 41 -6.26 9.89 4.52
N LYS A 42 -7.56 10.16 4.48
CA LYS A 42 -8.60 9.14 4.21
C LYS A 42 -9.31 9.38 2.88
N ASP A 43 -8.74 10.20 2.02
CA ASP A 43 -9.36 10.60 0.75
C ASP A 43 -9.39 9.48 -0.28
N HIS A 44 -8.72 8.38 -0.03
CA HIS A 44 -8.74 7.19 -0.87
C HIS A 44 -10.05 6.40 -0.78
N LEU A 45 -10.86 6.64 0.25
CA LEU A 45 -12.06 5.86 0.52
C LEU A 45 -13.13 6.05 -0.56
N GLY A 46 -13.79 4.96 -0.90
CA GLY A 46 -14.94 4.92 -1.80
C GLY A 46 -16.14 4.27 -1.14
N GLU A 47 -17.21 4.06 -1.92
CA GLU A 47 -18.47 3.52 -1.41
C GLU A 47 -18.51 1.98 -1.42
N THR A 48 -17.78 1.35 -2.33
CA THR A 48 -17.81 -0.11 -2.50
C THR A 48 -17.03 -0.81 -1.40
N GLU A 49 -17.63 -1.78 -0.75
CA GLU A 49 -16.95 -2.61 0.22
C GLU A 49 -15.83 -3.42 -0.43
N PHE A 50 -14.72 -3.58 0.30
CA PHE A 50 -13.60 -4.38 -0.18
C PHE A 50 -13.96 -5.88 -0.15
N ASN A 51 -13.39 -6.64 -1.09
CA ASN A 51 -13.58 -8.09 -1.17
C ASN A 51 -13.04 -8.77 0.10
N ILE A 52 -13.93 -9.43 0.84
CA ILE A 52 -13.58 -10.06 2.12
C ILE A 52 -12.57 -11.21 1.96
N GLU A 53 -12.64 -11.96 0.87
CA GLU A 53 -11.70 -13.05 0.62
C GLU A 53 -10.28 -12.54 0.39
N MET A 54 -10.15 -11.48 -0.37
CA MET A 54 -8.86 -10.83 -0.61
C MET A 54 -8.31 -10.20 0.67
N HIS A 55 -9.17 -9.60 1.49
CA HIS A 55 -8.79 -9.08 2.79
C HIS A 55 -8.22 -10.19 3.68
N ASN A 56 -8.92 -11.31 3.80
CA ASN A 56 -8.48 -12.43 4.62
C ASN A 56 -7.18 -13.06 4.12
N LYS A 57 -6.99 -13.10 2.82
CA LYS A 57 -5.84 -13.75 2.20
C LYS A 57 -4.57 -12.88 2.20
N TYR A 58 -4.70 -11.59 1.93
CA TYR A 58 -3.55 -10.72 1.68
C TYR A 58 -3.44 -9.51 2.61
N LEU A 59 -4.53 -9.05 3.18
CA LEU A 59 -4.59 -7.76 3.85
C LEU A 59 -5.25 -7.82 5.23
N ASN A 60 -5.19 -8.98 5.88
CA ASN A 60 -5.82 -9.17 7.19
C ASN A 60 -5.18 -8.34 8.32
N HIS A 61 -4.01 -7.76 8.08
CA HIS A 61 -3.34 -6.86 9.03
C HIS A 61 -3.89 -5.42 8.98
N LEU A 62 -4.75 -5.12 8.01
CA LEU A 62 -5.38 -3.81 7.86
C LEU A 62 -6.87 -3.91 8.20
N ASP A 63 -7.43 -2.81 8.71
CA ASP A 63 -8.88 -2.70 8.86
C ASP A 63 -9.52 -2.75 7.46
N ILE A 64 -10.49 -3.63 7.26
CA ILE A 64 -11.16 -3.78 5.97
C ILE A 64 -11.82 -2.47 5.52
N ASN A 65 -12.28 -1.66 6.46
CA ASN A 65 -12.89 -0.37 6.15
C ASN A 65 -11.89 0.63 5.57
N ASN A 66 -10.60 0.44 5.86
CA ASN A 66 -9.53 1.25 5.26
C ASN A 66 -9.33 0.95 3.77
N LEU A 67 -9.88 -0.14 3.29
CA LEU A 67 -9.75 -0.58 1.90
C LEU A 67 -11.01 -0.30 1.07
N ARG A 68 -11.97 0.38 1.67
CA ARG A 68 -13.25 0.68 1.04
C ARG A 68 -13.06 1.49 -0.25
N GLY A 69 -13.66 1.02 -1.33
CA GLY A 69 -13.53 1.62 -2.65
C GLY A 69 -12.28 1.22 -3.41
N LEU A 70 -11.42 0.40 -2.85
CA LEU A 70 -10.22 -0.11 -3.51
C LEU A 70 -10.49 -1.45 -4.17
N GLU A 71 -9.79 -1.70 -5.27
CA GLU A 71 -9.82 -2.97 -5.99
C GLU A 71 -8.39 -3.35 -6.34
N ILE A 72 -8.04 -4.62 -6.15
CA ILE A 72 -6.70 -5.11 -6.45
C ILE A 72 -6.52 -5.21 -7.95
N GLU A 73 -5.45 -4.59 -8.48
CA GLU A 73 -5.03 -4.75 -9.86
C GLU A 73 -4.03 -5.89 -10.00
N MET A 74 -3.05 -5.97 -9.09
CA MET A 74 -1.99 -6.95 -9.15
C MET A 74 -1.44 -7.24 -7.76
N ILE A 75 -1.06 -8.50 -7.54
CA ILE A 75 -0.29 -8.92 -6.38
C ILE A 75 1.06 -9.37 -6.88
N TYR A 76 2.10 -8.66 -6.48
CA TYR A 76 3.46 -8.98 -6.89
C TYR A 76 4.14 -9.82 -5.82
N ASN A 77 4.46 -11.04 -6.18
CA ASN A 77 5.16 -11.97 -5.29
C ASN A 77 6.67 -11.80 -5.47
N TRP A 78 7.33 -11.28 -4.45
CA TRP A 78 8.73 -10.92 -4.51
C TRP A 78 9.67 -12.14 -4.49
N LYS A 79 10.72 -12.06 -5.30
CA LYS A 79 11.88 -12.96 -5.26
C LYS A 79 13.15 -12.14 -5.12
N VAL A 80 14.17 -12.74 -4.53
CA VAL A 80 15.47 -12.06 -4.37
C VAL A 80 16.02 -11.70 -5.76
N GLY A 81 16.51 -10.48 -5.88
CA GLY A 81 17.10 -9.98 -7.12
C GLY A 81 16.11 -9.37 -8.11
N GLU A 82 14.79 -9.44 -7.84
CA GLU A 82 13.80 -8.81 -8.69
C GLU A 82 13.54 -7.36 -8.28
N SER A 83 13.11 -6.56 -9.24
CA SER A 83 12.62 -5.21 -8.99
C SER A 83 11.26 -5.02 -9.65
N LEU A 84 10.44 -4.18 -9.03
CA LEU A 84 9.13 -3.81 -9.53
C LEU A 84 9.12 -2.31 -9.82
N ILE A 85 8.77 -1.96 -11.05
CA ILE A 85 8.61 -0.57 -11.47
C ILE A 85 7.12 -0.28 -11.58
N VAL A 86 6.64 0.65 -10.77
CA VAL A 86 5.24 1.08 -10.80
C VAL A 86 5.17 2.59 -10.94
N ASP A 87 4.09 3.06 -11.54
CA ASP A 87 3.80 4.48 -11.57
C ASP A 87 3.53 4.96 -10.14
N ARG A 88 4.09 6.11 -9.77
CA ARG A 88 3.92 6.69 -8.43
C ARG A 88 2.48 7.01 -8.08
N THR A 89 1.57 7.07 -9.07
CA THR A 89 0.15 7.29 -8.83
C THR A 89 -0.58 6.03 -8.37
N HIS A 90 0.03 4.86 -8.47
CA HIS A 90 -0.56 3.61 -7.97
C HIS A 90 -0.60 3.59 -6.44
N ILE A 91 -1.77 3.35 -5.90
CA ILE A 91 -1.92 3.06 -4.47
C ILE A 91 -1.44 1.62 -4.26
N HIS A 92 -0.58 1.42 -3.27
CA HIS A 92 -0.01 0.10 -2.99
C HIS A 92 0.32 -0.07 -1.51
N CYS A 93 0.47 -1.31 -1.08
CA CYS A 93 0.90 -1.64 0.27
C CYS A 93 1.51 -3.04 0.33
N ALA A 94 2.19 -3.33 1.43
CA ALA A 94 2.67 -4.68 1.69
C ALA A 94 1.50 -5.59 2.08
N SER A 95 1.59 -6.86 1.67
CA SER A 95 0.65 -7.91 2.06
C SER A 95 0.94 -8.40 3.48
N SER A 96 -0.06 -9.01 4.11
CA SER A 96 0.11 -9.71 5.39
C SER A 96 0.87 -11.03 5.24
N ARG A 97 1.11 -11.49 4.02
CA ARG A 97 1.80 -12.76 3.73
C ARG A 97 3.31 -12.60 3.75
N ILE A 98 3.85 -12.19 4.89
CA ILE A 98 5.29 -12.09 5.09
C ILE A 98 5.73 -13.30 5.91
N LYS A 99 6.51 -14.18 5.28
CA LYS A 99 6.99 -15.42 5.93
C LYS A 99 8.29 -15.21 6.71
N ASN A 100 9.11 -14.29 6.25
CA ASN A 100 10.40 -13.98 6.84
C ASN A 100 10.62 -12.48 6.85
N LYS A 101 11.69 -12.02 7.50
CA LYS A 101 12.05 -10.60 7.47
C LYS A 101 12.27 -10.15 6.03
N LYS A 102 11.56 -9.12 5.63
CA LYS A 102 11.69 -8.50 4.31
C LYS A 102 12.70 -7.36 4.38
N LEU A 103 13.68 -7.39 3.50
CA LEU A 103 14.62 -6.29 3.31
C LEU A 103 14.53 -5.83 1.87
N GLY A 104 14.23 -4.55 1.67
CA GLY A 104 14.08 -3.97 0.34
C GLY A 104 14.79 -2.64 0.22
N LEU A 105 15.05 -2.24 -1.01
CA LEU A 105 15.56 -0.93 -1.36
C LEU A 105 14.56 -0.23 -2.26
N THR A 106 14.12 0.97 -1.86
CA THR A 106 13.17 1.76 -2.64
C THR A 106 13.89 2.99 -3.18
N THR A 107 13.75 3.22 -4.47
CA THR A 107 14.30 4.38 -5.16
C THR A 107 13.19 5.12 -5.88
N PHE A 108 13.14 6.44 -5.67
CA PHE A 108 12.16 7.30 -6.34
C PHE A 108 12.85 8.09 -7.43
N THR A 109 12.27 8.04 -8.63
CA THR A 109 12.75 8.79 -9.79
C THR A 109 11.79 9.93 -10.09
N LYS A 110 12.30 11.14 -10.13
CA LYS A 110 11.52 12.30 -10.59
C LYS A 110 11.49 12.31 -12.11
N LYS A 111 10.30 12.56 -12.61
CA LYS A 111 10.12 12.80 -14.04
C LYS A 111 9.96 14.28 -14.30
#